data_249dfa64a10abf65c31e3f3d800f8f13
#
_entry.id   249dfa64a10abf65c31e3f3d800f8f13
#
_cell.length_a   1.000
_cell.length_b   1.000
_cell.length_c   1.000
_cell.angle_alpha   90.00
_cell.angle_beta   90.00
_cell.angle_gamma   90.00
#
_symmetry.space_group_name_H-M   'P 1'
#
loop_
_entity.id
_entity.type
_entity.pdbx_description
1 polymer ?
#
loop_
_entity_poly.entity_id
_entity_poly.type
_entity_poly.pdbx_seq_one_letter_code
_entity_poly.pdbx_strand_id
1 'polypeptide(L)'
;VSSPSYSPEHGPISIGNTYEQTLIWQLFTDTEKAARVLGDDDFAAELERVRVKLKPITKGRWGQIKEWYEEDEWYKSLKLRKLKYKLHSCQNRHRHASHLLGLYPGNAITDKTPELIEACKVSLLDRGFGQKSGANGSGWGKANKVNLWARAKDGNRAYSMLRELINKNIAPNLWDFHPPYQMDGNCGYTSGVCEMLCYSSDD
;
A
#
# COMPACT_ATOMS: atom_id res chain seq x y z
N VAL A 1 11.45 6.13 -13.97
CA VAL A 1 10.99 6.43 -12.59
C VAL A 1 10.50 7.85 -12.52
N SER A 2 9.51 8.11 -11.66
CA SER A 2 9.05 9.46 -11.32
C SER A 2 10.11 10.24 -10.52
N SER A 3 10.22 11.55 -10.75
CA SER A 3 11.14 12.42 -10.01
C SER A 3 10.67 13.87 -10.14
N PRO A 4 10.53 14.63 -9.04
CA PRO A 4 10.63 14.17 -7.65
C PRO A 4 9.49 13.23 -7.29
N SER A 5 9.68 12.40 -6.25
CA SER A 5 8.73 11.38 -5.81
C SER A 5 8.58 11.41 -4.28
N TYR A 6 7.36 11.27 -3.79
CA TYR A 6 7.05 11.31 -2.35
C TYR A 6 6.10 10.19 -1.95
N SER A 7 6.47 9.41 -0.95
CA SER A 7 5.56 8.41 -0.37
C SER A 7 4.70 9.05 0.71
N PRO A 8 3.39 9.17 0.53
CA PRO A 8 2.54 9.84 1.51
C PRO A 8 2.36 8.96 2.78
N GLU A 9 2.47 9.55 3.97
CA GLU A 9 2.80 10.96 4.26
C GLU A 9 4.11 11.05 5.05
N HIS A 10 5.18 10.38 4.65
CA HIS A 10 6.44 10.39 5.38
C HIS A 10 7.64 10.08 4.50
N GLY A 11 8.82 10.33 5.04
CA GLY A 11 10.08 10.06 4.37
C GLY A 11 10.56 11.20 3.49
N PRO A 12 11.65 10.99 2.76
CA PRO A 12 12.25 12.00 1.93
C PRO A 12 11.54 12.12 0.59
N ILE A 13 11.78 13.25 -0.08
CA ILE A 13 11.62 13.33 -1.53
C ILE A 13 12.73 12.45 -2.14
N SER A 14 12.37 11.58 -3.07
CA SER A 14 13.25 10.58 -3.67
C SER A 14 13.17 10.58 -5.20
N ILE A 15 13.96 9.73 -5.82
CA ILE A 15 13.89 9.42 -7.26
C ILE A 15 13.16 8.09 -7.41
N GLY A 16 11.85 8.17 -7.59
CA GLY A 16 10.95 7.03 -7.60
C GLY A 16 10.72 6.44 -6.21
N ASN A 17 9.50 6.05 -5.97
CA ASN A 17 9.11 5.20 -4.84
C ASN A 17 8.07 4.18 -5.32
N THR A 18 7.82 3.16 -4.53
CA THR A 18 6.92 2.08 -4.94
C THR A 18 5.48 2.57 -5.13
N TYR A 19 5.01 3.53 -4.32
CA TYR A 19 3.67 4.10 -4.43
C TYR A 19 3.43 4.72 -5.82
N GLU A 20 4.26 5.69 -6.22
CA GLU A 20 4.08 6.38 -7.50
C GLU A 20 4.36 5.48 -8.70
N GLN A 21 5.39 4.62 -8.62
CA GLN A 21 5.67 3.67 -9.71
C GLN A 21 4.50 2.71 -9.93
N THR A 22 3.85 2.28 -8.87
CA THR A 22 2.67 1.41 -8.94
C THR A 22 1.49 2.15 -9.57
N LEU A 23 1.25 3.42 -9.21
CA LEU A 23 0.19 4.23 -9.83
C LEU A 23 0.41 4.41 -11.33
N ILE A 24 1.64 4.72 -11.74
CA ILE A 24 1.98 4.88 -13.16
C ILE A 24 1.79 3.54 -13.90
N TRP A 25 2.24 2.44 -13.31
CA TRP A 25 2.07 1.11 -13.88
C TRP A 25 0.59 0.76 -14.07
N GLN A 26 -0.23 1.04 -13.05
CA GLN A 26 -1.67 0.78 -13.08
C GLN A 26 -2.36 1.62 -14.18
N LEU A 27 -2.05 2.93 -14.21
CA LEU A 27 -2.58 3.84 -15.21
C LEU A 27 -2.27 3.35 -16.63
N PHE A 28 -1.01 2.99 -16.90
CA PHE A 28 -0.62 2.51 -18.23
C PHE A 28 -1.28 1.18 -18.57
N THR A 29 -1.41 0.28 -17.60
CA THR A 29 -2.08 -1.02 -17.80
C THR A 29 -3.56 -0.86 -18.15
N ASP A 30 -4.27 -0.01 -17.42
CA ASP A 30 -5.70 0.18 -17.62
C ASP A 30 -5.98 0.99 -18.89
N THR A 31 -5.14 2.00 -19.20
CA THR A 31 -5.25 2.77 -20.44
C THR A 31 -4.92 1.93 -21.65
N GLU A 32 -3.92 1.04 -21.57
CA GLU A 32 -3.61 0.07 -22.64
C GLU A 32 -4.83 -0.81 -22.95
N LYS A 33 -5.45 -1.38 -21.92
CA LYS A 33 -6.66 -2.20 -22.09
C LYS A 33 -7.80 -1.41 -22.76
N ALA A 34 -8.03 -0.17 -22.29
CA ALA A 34 -9.05 0.70 -22.86
C ALA A 34 -8.76 1.05 -24.33
N ALA A 35 -7.51 1.36 -24.68
CA ALA A 35 -7.10 1.64 -26.04
C ALA A 35 -7.37 0.46 -26.97
N ARG A 36 -7.02 -0.76 -26.54
CA ARG A 36 -7.32 -1.97 -27.33
C ARG A 36 -8.81 -2.17 -27.54
N VAL A 37 -9.65 -1.92 -26.53
CA VAL A 37 -11.12 -2.02 -26.67
C VAL A 37 -11.66 -1.00 -27.68
N LEU A 38 -11.03 0.17 -27.75
CA LEU A 38 -11.39 1.25 -28.69
C LEU A 38 -10.78 1.08 -30.10
N GLY A 39 -9.92 0.08 -30.30
CA GLY A 39 -9.24 -0.17 -31.57
C GLY A 39 -8.04 0.75 -31.82
N ASP A 40 -7.52 1.44 -30.80
CA ASP A 40 -6.30 2.26 -30.88
C ASP A 40 -5.07 1.41 -30.53
N ASP A 41 -4.73 0.50 -31.42
CA ASP A 41 -3.65 -0.47 -31.20
C ASP A 41 -2.27 0.19 -31.17
N ASP A 42 -2.06 1.27 -31.91
CA ASP A 42 -0.79 2.01 -31.91
C ASP A 42 -0.51 2.63 -30.54
N PHE A 43 -1.49 3.29 -29.94
CA PHE A 43 -1.37 3.85 -28.62
C PHE A 43 -1.23 2.76 -27.54
N ALA A 44 -1.96 1.65 -27.66
CA ALA A 44 -1.82 0.50 -26.77
C ALA A 44 -0.39 -0.06 -26.79
N ALA A 45 0.20 -0.22 -27.97
CA ALA A 45 1.58 -0.70 -28.12
C ALA A 45 2.61 0.28 -27.55
N GLU A 46 2.39 1.59 -27.68
CA GLU A 46 3.25 2.60 -27.05
C GLU A 46 3.21 2.50 -25.53
N LEU A 47 2.02 2.39 -24.93
CA LEU A 47 1.84 2.25 -23.47
C LEU A 47 2.55 0.99 -22.97
N GLU A 48 2.39 -0.14 -23.62
CA GLU A 48 3.07 -1.40 -23.28
C GLU A 48 4.61 -1.20 -23.31
N ARG A 49 5.13 -0.61 -24.40
CA ARG A 49 6.57 -0.35 -24.57
C ARG A 49 7.17 0.53 -23.49
N VAL A 50 6.38 1.48 -22.94
CA VAL A 50 6.83 2.35 -21.86
C VAL A 50 6.66 1.66 -20.50
N ARG A 51 5.55 0.96 -20.29
CA ARG A 51 5.22 0.28 -19.03
C ARG A 51 6.27 -0.75 -18.63
N VAL A 52 6.78 -1.56 -19.57
CA VAL A 52 7.80 -2.58 -19.29
C VAL A 52 9.15 -1.99 -18.83
N LYS A 53 9.37 -0.68 -19.02
CA LYS A 53 10.56 0.03 -18.56
C LYS A 53 10.43 0.63 -17.15
N LEU A 54 9.24 0.56 -16.57
CA LEU A 54 9.04 1.02 -15.20
C LEU A 54 9.80 0.12 -14.22
N LYS A 55 10.32 0.74 -13.17
CA LYS A 55 11.02 0.01 -12.12
C LYS A 55 10.02 -0.88 -11.36
N PRO A 56 10.28 -2.18 -11.24
CA PRO A 56 9.32 -3.10 -10.63
C PRO A 56 9.23 -2.91 -9.11
N ILE A 57 8.16 -3.42 -8.52
CA ILE A 57 8.03 -3.59 -7.08
C ILE A 57 9.12 -4.57 -6.61
N THR A 58 9.85 -4.21 -5.57
CA THR A 58 10.98 -5.01 -5.07
C THR A 58 10.87 -5.28 -3.57
N LYS A 59 11.48 -6.41 -3.16
CA LYS A 59 11.62 -6.78 -1.75
C LYS A 59 12.88 -6.16 -1.15
N GLY A 60 12.78 -5.71 0.09
CA GLY A 60 13.90 -5.24 0.88
C GLY A 60 14.56 -6.36 1.69
N ARG A 61 15.58 -5.98 2.44
CA ARG A 61 16.47 -6.90 3.19
C ARG A 61 15.78 -7.73 4.28
N TRP A 62 14.60 -7.36 4.75
CA TRP A 62 13.81 -8.11 5.73
C TRP A 62 12.64 -8.88 5.10
N GLY A 63 12.59 -8.93 3.76
CA GLY A 63 11.51 -9.57 3.03
C GLY A 63 10.25 -8.71 2.84
N GLN A 64 10.27 -7.46 3.29
CA GLN A 64 9.18 -6.49 3.10
C GLN A 64 9.14 -5.95 1.67
N ILE A 65 8.04 -5.32 1.27
CA ILE A 65 8.00 -4.46 0.08
C ILE A 65 8.79 -3.19 0.39
N LYS A 66 9.72 -2.82 -0.49
CA LYS A 66 10.42 -1.53 -0.38
C LYS A 66 9.46 -0.38 -0.62
N GLU A 67 9.53 0.63 0.23
CA GLU A 67 8.80 1.90 0.02
C GLU A 67 9.61 2.85 -0.86
N TRP A 68 10.92 2.91 -0.60
CA TRP A 68 11.91 3.62 -1.43
C TRP A 68 12.91 2.62 -2.00
N TYR A 69 13.27 2.80 -3.26
CA TYR A 69 14.20 1.85 -3.92
C TYR A 69 15.58 1.81 -3.27
N GLU A 70 16.02 2.93 -2.69
CA GLU A 70 17.33 3.11 -2.07
C GLU A 70 17.32 2.82 -0.55
N GLU A 71 16.21 2.38 0.05
CA GLU A 71 16.10 2.24 1.51
C GLU A 71 17.16 1.32 2.12
N ASP A 72 17.57 0.26 1.41
CA ASP A 72 18.62 -0.64 1.90
C ASP A 72 19.99 0.00 1.87
N GLU A 73 20.26 0.90 0.91
CA GLU A 73 21.50 1.65 0.81
C GLU A 73 21.55 2.74 1.89
N TRP A 74 20.46 3.42 2.14
CA TRP A 74 20.35 4.38 3.25
C TRP A 74 20.58 3.70 4.59
N TYR A 75 20.09 2.46 4.74
CA TYR A 75 20.33 1.68 5.94
C TYR A 75 21.81 1.40 6.19
N LYS A 76 22.59 1.16 5.16
CA LYS A 76 24.04 0.91 5.25
C LYS A 76 24.84 2.18 5.58
N SER A 77 24.32 3.36 5.23
CA SER A 77 25.03 4.63 5.44
C SER A 77 25.12 5.00 6.92
N LEU A 78 26.32 5.16 7.45
CA LEU A 78 26.59 5.60 8.81
C LEU A 78 26.12 7.03 9.09
N LYS A 79 26.15 7.92 8.09
CA LYS A 79 25.68 9.31 8.20
C LYS A 79 24.18 9.41 8.45
N LEU A 80 23.41 8.42 8.04
CA LEU A 80 21.97 8.37 8.18
C LEU A 80 21.51 7.54 9.38
N ARG A 81 22.40 7.09 10.25
CA ARG A 81 22.06 6.25 11.42
C ARG A 81 20.96 6.84 12.32
N LYS A 82 20.96 8.16 12.53
CA LYS A 82 19.90 8.84 13.31
C LYS A 82 18.57 8.96 12.56
N LEU A 83 18.59 9.01 11.24
CA LEU A 83 17.40 9.07 10.35
C LEU A 83 16.91 7.68 9.95
N LYS A 84 17.72 6.67 10.13
CA LYS A 84 17.56 5.27 9.74
C LYS A 84 16.18 4.69 10.06
N TYR A 85 15.65 4.95 11.25
CA TYR A 85 14.34 4.47 11.69
C TYR A 85 13.16 5.22 11.07
N LYS A 86 13.40 6.40 10.49
CA LYS A 86 12.35 7.21 9.86
C LYS A 86 12.25 7.00 8.35
N LEU A 87 13.31 6.48 7.75
CA LEU A 87 13.46 6.39 6.29
C LEU A 87 13.37 4.96 5.76
N HIS A 88 13.13 3.98 6.62
CA HIS A 88 13.00 2.59 6.23
C HIS A 88 11.54 2.19 6.25
N SER A 89 11.10 1.41 5.26
CA SER A 89 9.73 0.90 5.17
C SER A 89 9.37 -0.02 6.35
N CYS A 90 10.36 -0.71 6.93
CA CYS A 90 10.23 -1.40 8.20
C CYS A 90 10.74 -0.57 9.38
N GLN A 91 10.24 -0.85 10.59
CA GLN A 91 10.61 -0.24 11.87
C GLN A 91 10.16 1.22 12.04
N ASN A 92 9.28 1.74 11.20
CA ASN A 92 8.75 3.07 11.38
C ASN A 92 7.32 3.12 11.94
N ARG A 93 6.58 2.02 11.86
CA ARG A 93 5.18 1.86 12.33
C ARG A 93 4.26 3.00 11.91
N HIS A 94 4.50 3.56 10.72
CA HIS A 94 3.67 4.63 10.20
C HIS A 94 2.23 4.15 9.99
N ARG A 95 1.25 5.06 10.13
CA ARG A 95 -0.17 4.71 9.97
C ARG A 95 -0.52 4.30 8.53
N HIS A 96 0.15 4.88 7.54
CA HIS A 96 -0.05 4.56 6.14
C HIS A 96 0.84 3.43 5.65
N ALA A 97 0.37 2.74 4.62
CA ALA A 97 1.06 1.66 3.92
C ALA A 97 1.04 1.91 2.40
N SER A 98 1.42 3.12 1.99
CA SER A 98 1.31 3.61 0.61
C SER A 98 2.02 2.73 -0.40
N HIS A 99 3.16 2.13 -0.01
CA HIS A 99 3.94 1.19 -0.84
C HIS A 99 3.21 -0.14 -1.12
N LEU A 100 2.08 -0.39 -0.46
CA LEU A 100 1.25 -1.58 -0.69
C LEU A 100 0.04 -1.30 -1.59
N LEU A 101 -0.02 -0.13 -2.22
CA LEU A 101 -1.10 0.24 -3.14
C LEU A 101 -1.28 -0.77 -4.27
N GLY A 102 -0.21 -1.43 -4.70
CA GLY A 102 -0.27 -2.48 -5.71
C GLY A 102 -1.03 -3.74 -5.28
N LEU A 103 -1.20 -3.96 -3.98
CA LEU A 103 -2.04 -5.03 -3.44
C LEU A 103 -3.51 -4.58 -3.34
N TYR A 104 -3.74 -3.36 -2.82
CA TYR A 104 -5.06 -2.75 -2.69
C TYR A 104 -4.94 -1.22 -2.65
N PRO A 105 -5.77 -0.47 -3.39
CA PRO A 105 -6.83 -0.92 -4.33
C PRO A 105 -6.32 -1.37 -5.71
N GLY A 106 -5.02 -1.28 -5.97
CA GLY A 106 -4.41 -1.72 -7.22
C GLY A 106 -4.42 -3.25 -7.40
N ASN A 107 -3.90 -3.68 -8.54
CA ASN A 107 -3.81 -5.09 -8.93
C ASN A 107 -2.43 -5.46 -9.52
N ALA A 108 -1.38 -4.73 -9.13
CA ALA A 108 -0.01 -5.06 -9.52
C ALA A 108 0.56 -6.25 -8.72
N ILE A 109 -0.04 -6.56 -7.56
CA ILE A 109 0.30 -7.70 -6.70
C ILE A 109 -0.94 -8.58 -6.60
N THR A 110 -0.88 -9.76 -7.21
CA THR A 110 -1.98 -10.72 -7.33
C THR A 110 -1.51 -12.13 -7.01
N ASP A 111 -2.39 -13.10 -7.17
CA ASP A 111 -2.06 -14.52 -7.02
C ASP A 111 -0.94 -14.99 -7.97
N LYS A 112 -0.69 -14.25 -9.05
CA LYS A 112 0.43 -14.51 -9.96
C LYS A 112 1.79 -14.07 -9.40
N THR A 113 1.79 -13.33 -8.27
CA THR A 113 3.01 -12.85 -7.60
C THR A 113 2.99 -13.21 -6.10
N PRO A 114 2.88 -14.49 -5.74
CA PRO A 114 2.71 -14.93 -4.34
C PRO A 114 3.86 -14.47 -3.43
N GLU A 115 5.07 -14.38 -3.95
CA GLU A 115 6.24 -13.90 -3.22
C GLU A 115 6.14 -12.40 -2.83
N LEU A 116 5.38 -11.60 -3.60
CA LEU A 116 5.09 -10.20 -3.26
C LEU A 116 3.94 -10.12 -2.24
N ILE A 117 2.97 -11.03 -2.29
CA ILE A 117 1.93 -11.13 -1.26
C ILE A 117 2.57 -11.42 0.11
N GLU A 118 3.50 -12.37 0.19
CA GLU A 118 4.23 -12.64 1.43
C GLU A 118 5.04 -11.44 1.90
N ALA A 119 5.67 -10.70 0.98
CA ALA A 119 6.38 -9.47 1.31
C ALA A 119 5.45 -8.36 1.82
N CYS A 120 4.22 -8.28 1.30
CA CYS A 120 3.19 -7.38 1.84
C CYS A 120 2.81 -7.74 3.29
N LYS A 121 2.69 -9.04 3.61
CA LYS A 121 2.44 -9.49 4.98
C LYS A 121 3.55 -9.04 5.93
N VAL A 122 4.82 -9.15 5.52
CA VAL A 122 5.95 -8.63 6.31
C VAL A 122 5.82 -7.13 6.57
N SER A 123 5.51 -6.35 5.53
CA SER A 123 5.29 -4.90 5.66
C SER A 123 4.13 -4.58 6.60
N LEU A 124 3.00 -5.30 6.48
CA LEU A 124 1.81 -5.09 7.31
C LEU A 124 2.06 -5.44 8.78
N LEU A 125 2.83 -6.50 9.05
CA LEU A 125 3.23 -6.86 10.42
C LEU A 125 4.04 -5.75 11.08
N ASP A 126 4.99 -5.17 10.35
CA ASP A 126 5.79 -4.05 10.86
C ASP A 126 4.95 -2.78 11.09
N ARG A 127 4.02 -2.47 10.19
CA ARG A 127 3.09 -1.35 10.35
C ARG A 127 2.12 -1.54 11.53
N GLY A 128 1.83 -2.78 11.91
CA GLY A 128 0.96 -3.11 13.03
C GLY A 128 -0.39 -2.38 12.97
N PHE A 129 -0.94 -2.03 14.12
CA PHE A 129 -2.19 -1.28 14.24
C PHE A 129 -2.06 0.23 14.01
N GLY A 130 -0.91 0.72 13.59
CA GLY A 130 -0.69 2.15 13.35
C GLY A 130 -0.58 2.99 14.61
N GLN A 131 -0.06 2.42 15.69
CA GLN A 131 -0.03 3.00 17.05
C GLN A 131 0.79 4.28 17.21
N LYS A 132 1.64 4.65 16.25
CA LYS A 132 2.45 5.89 16.36
C LYS A 132 1.66 7.19 16.14
N SER A 133 0.42 7.11 15.72
CA SER A 133 -0.43 8.29 15.45
C SER A 133 -1.29 8.70 16.64
N GLY A 134 -0.83 8.45 17.86
CA GLY A 134 -1.59 8.65 19.10
C GLY A 134 -2.04 7.32 19.71
N ALA A 135 -2.61 7.37 20.94
CA ALA A 135 -2.90 6.18 21.75
C ALA A 135 -3.79 5.14 21.06
N ASN A 136 -4.67 5.58 20.14
CA ASN A 136 -5.64 4.70 19.45
C ASN A 136 -5.30 4.44 17.99
N GLY A 137 -4.27 5.09 17.43
CA GLY A 137 -3.96 5.03 16.01
C GLY A 137 -4.98 5.78 15.16
N SER A 138 -4.86 5.64 13.84
CA SER A 138 -5.73 6.28 12.85
C SER A 138 -6.85 5.34 12.40
N GLY A 139 -8.10 5.80 12.43
CA GLY A 139 -9.24 5.05 11.92
C GLY A 139 -9.05 4.68 10.45
N TRP A 140 -8.78 5.66 9.58
CA TRP A 140 -8.46 5.43 8.17
C TRP A 140 -7.28 4.46 7.99
N GLY A 141 -6.21 4.63 8.74
CA GLY A 141 -5.05 3.74 8.64
C GLY A 141 -5.36 2.29 8.99
N LYS A 142 -6.31 2.04 9.90
CA LYS A 142 -6.79 0.68 10.21
C LYS A 142 -7.73 0.17 9.13
N ALA A 143 -8.68 0.99 8.67
CA ALA A 143 -9.62 0.63 7.61
C ALA A 143 -8.89 0.19 6.34
N ASN A 144 -7.86 0.94 5.91
CA ASN A 144 -7.01 0.54 4.79
C ASN A 144 -6.34 -0.82 5.02
N LYS A 145 -5.84 -1.09 6.24
CA LYS A 145 -5.20 -2.36 6.55
C LYS A 145 -6.15 -3.55 6.62
N VAL A 146 -7.46 -3.35 6.88
CA VAL A 146 -8.46 -4.41 6.74
C VAL A 146 -8.46 -4.93 5.30
N ASN A 147 -8.54 -4.00 4.32
CA ASN A 147 -8.49 -4.33 2.90
C ASN A 147 -7.18 -5.04 2.51
N LEU A 148 -6.05 -4.49 2.94
CA LEU A 148 -4.73 -5.06 2.64
C LEU A 148 -4.57 -6.47 3.21
N TRP A 149 -5.03 -6.74 4.44
CA TRP A 149 -4.98 -8.09 5.01
C TRP A 149 -5.94 -9.05 4.31
N ALA A 150 -7.12 -8.57 3.89
CA ALA A 150 -8.07 -9.38 3.12
C ALA A 150 -7.44 -9.80 1.78
N ARG A 151 -6.88 -8.85 1.02
CA ARG A 151 -6.17 -9.11 -0.24
C ARG A 151 -4.91 -9.97 -0.07
N ALA A 152 -4.24 -9.85 1.07
CA ALA A 152 -3.14 -10.75 1.45
C ALA A 152 -3.59 -12.15 1.88
N LYS A 153 -4.91 -12.43 1.83
CA LYS A 153 -5.53 -13.73 2.19
C LYS A 153 -5.25 -14.16 3.64
N ASP A 154 -5.17 -13.18 4.56
CA ASP A 154 -5.11 -13.43 6.00
C ASP A 154 -6.37 -12.87 6.67
N GLY A 155 -7.47 -13.63 6.56
CA GLY A 155 -8.77 -13.26 7.10
C GLY A 155 -8.77 -13.07 8.62
N ASN A 156 -7.94 -13.83 9.36
CA ASN A 156 -7.84 -13.68 10.82
C ASN A 156 -7.23 -12.32 11.20
N ARG A 157 -6.22 -11.86 10.47
CA ARG A 157 -5.62 -10.55 10.70
C ARG A 157 -6.52 -9.42 10.21
N ALA A 158 -7.20 -9.58 9.08
CA ALA A 158 -8.21 -8.64 8.62
C ALA A 158 -9.31 -8.45 9.66
N TYR A 159 -9.83 -9.55 10.21
CA TYR A 159 -10.84 -9.52 11.28
C TYR A 159 -10.31 -8.87 12.56
N SER A 160 -9.09 -9.20 12.98
CA SER A 160 -8.47 -8.57 14.15
C SER A 160 -8.33 -7.06 13.99
N MET A 161 -7.94 -6.60 12.78
CA MET A 161 -7.82 -5.19 12.45
C MET A 161 -9.19 -4.49 12.45
N LEU A 162 -10.21 -5.13 11.89
CA LEU A 162 -11.60 -4.64 11.89
C LEU A 162 -12.14 -4.48 13.32
N ARG A 163 -11.93 -5.48 14.18
CA ARG A 163 -12.32 -5.40 15.60
C ARG A 163 -11.61 -4.26 16.33
N GLU A 164 -10.31 -4.08 16.08
CA GLU A 164 -9.54 -3.00 16.68
C GLU A 164 -10.06 -1.63 16.24
N LEU A 165 -10.39 -1.49 14.94
CA LEU A 165 -11.01 -0.28 14.38
C LEU A 165 -12.35 0.03 15.07
N ILE A 166 -13.28 -0.93 15.08
CA ILE A 166 -14.60 -0.76 15.66
C ILE A 166 -14.51 -0.37 17.14
N ASN A 167 -13.68 -1.04 17.90
CA ASN A 167 -13.57 -0.82 19.35
C ASN A 167 -12.91 0.50 19.73
N LYS A 168 -12.06 1.08 18.88
CA LYS A 168 -11.22 2.23 19.25
C LYS A 168 -11.43 3.48 18.42
N ASN A 169 -11.94 3.31 17.20
CA ASN A 169 -12.03 4.42 16.25
C ASN A 169 -13.45 4.67 15.72
N ILE A 170 -14.43 3.86 16.09
CA ILE A 170 -15.83 4.12 15.74
C ILE A 170 -16.57 4.67 16.95
N ALA A 171 -17.16 5.85 16.78
CA ALA A 171 -17.99 6.48 17.80
C ALA A 171 -19.39 5.84 17.90
N PRO A 172 -20.17 6.11 18.96
CA PRO A 172 -21.54 5.59 19.11
C PRO A 172 -22.49 5.94 17.96
N ASN A 173 -22.22 7.04 17.26
CA ASN A 173 -22.96 7.44 16.06
C ASN A 173 -22.42 6.79 14.77
N LEU A 174 -21.56 5.79 14.90
CA LEU A 174 -20.91 5.03 13.83
C LEU A 174 -19.91 5.81 12.99
N TRP A 175 -19.51 7.00 13.40
CA TRP A 175 -18.48 7.78 12.70
C TRP A 175 -17.09 7.31 13.05
N ASP A 176 -16.25 7.19 12.03
CA ASP A 176 -14.82 6.90 12.20
C ASP A 176 -14.04 8.10 12.71
N PHE A 177 -13.17 7.85 13.68
CA PHE A 177 -12.27 8.85 14.23
C PHE A 177 -10.83 8.60 13.80
N HIS A 178 -10.29 9.68 13.20
CA HIS A 178 -8.86 9.72 12.91
C HIS A 178 -7.99 10.28 14.03
N PRO A 179 -8.35 11.22 14.93
CA PRO A 179 -9.22 12.39 14.95
C PRO A 179 -8.74 13.53 14.02
N PRO A 180 -9.64 14.43 13.49
CA PRO A 180 -11.09 14.40 13.64
C PRO A 180 -11.78 13.29 12.86
N TYR A 181 -13.10 13.38 12.66
CA TYR A 181 -13.87 12.49 11.79
C TYR A 181 -13.30 12.44 10.37
N GLN A 182 -13.19 11.24 9.82
CA GLN A 182 -12.85 11.00 8.42
C GLN A 182 -13.79 9.96 7.81
N MET A 183 -14.57 10.35 6.79
CA MET A 183 -15.43 9.46 6.04
C MET A 183 -14.67 8.31 5.38
N ASP A 184 -13.40 8.54 5.06
CA ASP A 184 -12.49 7.53 4.50
C ASP A 184 -12.46 6.24 5.34
N GLY A 185 -12.46 6.38 6.66
CA GLY A 185 -12.49 5.23 7.56
C GLY A 185 -13.79 4.45 7.45
N ASN A 186 -14.93 5.15 7.37
CA ASN A 186 -16.25 4.53 7.19
C ASN A 186 -16.36 3.77 5.87
N CYS A 187 -15.98 4.41 4.75
CA CYS A 187 -15.97 3.75 3.44
C CYS A 187 -14.94 2.60 3.41
N GLY A 188 -13.76 2.83 4.00
CA GLY A 188 -12.66 1.88 3.98
C GLY A 188 -12.93 0.60 4.76
N TYR A 189 -13.56 0.64 5.93
CA TYR A 189 -13.86 -0.61 6.65
C TYR A 189 -15.00 -1.39 5.99
N THR A 190 -15.98 -0.69 5.42
CA THR A 190 -17.07 -1.33 4.65
C THR A 190 -16.50 -2.05 3.43
N SER A 191 -15.63 -1.38 2.67
CA SER A 191 -14.87 -1.99 1.57
C SER A 191 -14.06 -3.20 2.05
N GLY A 192 -13.39 -3.09 3.21
CA GLY A 192 -12.62 -4.19 3.78
C GLY A 192 -13.46 -5.42 4.10
N VAL A 193 -14.69 -5.25 4.58
CA VAL A 193 -15.64 -6.35 4.78
C VAL A 193 -16.02 -6.99 3.44
N CYS A 194 -16.27 -6.18 2.41
CA CYS A 194 -16.53 -6.70 1.06
C CYS A 194 -15.33 -7.53 0.54
N GLU A 195 -14.10 -7.03 0.68
CA GLU A 195 -12.89 -7.78 0.30
C GLU A 195 -12.74 -9.10 1.06
N MET A 196 -13.13 -9.14 2.34
CA MET A 196 -13.09 -10.37 3.15
C MET A 196 -14.11 -11.42 2.70
N LEU A 197 -15.26 -11.00 2.19
CA LEU A 197 -16.39 -11.89 1.89
C LEU A 197 -16.55 -12.20 0.40
N CYS A 198 -16.22 -11.27 -0.48
CA CYS A 198 -16.58 -11.31 -1.90
C CYS A 198 -15.39 -11.01 -2.83
N TYR A 199 -14.14 -11.19 -2.37
CA TYR A 199 -13.00 -10.97 -3.25
C TYR A 199 -13.03 -11.94 -4.44
N SER A 200 -12.99 -11.39 -5.63
CA SER A 200 -12.84 -12.11 -6.90
C SER A 200 -11.68 -11.49 -7.68
N SER A 201 -10.86 -12.33 -8.29
CA SER A 201 -9.82 -11.91 -9.24
C SER A 201 -10.20 -12.40 -10.63
N ASP A 202 -9.83 -11.63 -11.65
CA ASP A 202 -9.97 -12.00 -13.07
C ASP A 202 -8.87 -12.98 -13.53
N ASP A 203 -8.32 -13.75 -12.60
CA ASP A 203 -7.18 -14.66 -12.83
C ASP A 203 -7.61 -16.08 -13.25
#